data_f929d17d680065591e8193f484266972
#
_entry.id   f929d17d680065591e8193f484266972
#
_cell.length_a   1.000
_cell.length_b   1.000
_cell.length_c   1.000
_cell.angle_alpha   90.00
_cell.angle_beta   90.00
_cell.angle_gamma   90.00
#
_symmetry.space_group_name_H-M   'P 1'
#
loop_
_entity.id
_entity.type
_entity.pdbx_description
1 polymer ?
#
loop_
_entity_poly.entity_id
_entity_poly.type
_entity_poly.pdbx_seq_one_letter_code
_entity_poly.pdbx_strand_id
1 'polypeptide(L)'
;ISPEGRRTSGLGVHPRLGLMLLEAQRRGAVQLGCDLAALLSERDPFDPRSLGSDLEARLRGLKRHRALQELSRQLQRQLKRIEDSPQPKTPVSSGELIVTAFPEWLAHQRPGQPGTYQLRQGRGAVLAPADPLTGSEVLAVARVDSGDRNTRIRLAVPLSPNTLRQIAEEQGTWTDHISWDPERQRIRAERQLSLGEMVVEQRPQPAPPPDLCRSLLIDQLQKGGTLTVLPWSDTTEQLRVRQQWMHRLIGAPWPARDSDSLIKQADHWLGPVLDGCLGWSDISPTELAEA
;
A
#
# COMPACT_ATOMS: atom_id res chain seq x y z
N ILE A 1 -14.12 0.75 -29.65
CA ILE A 1 -14.78 1.35 -28.46
C ILE A 1 -15.43 0.21 -27.71
N SER A 2 -15.14 0.05 -26.40
CA SER A 2 -15.74 -0.98 -25.55
C SER A 2 -17.27 -0.83 -25.46
N PRO A 3 -18.04 -1.87 -25.09
CA PRO A 3 -19.47 -1.75 -24.88
C PRO A 3 -19.82 -0.64 -23.86
N GLU A 4 -19.09 -0.54 -22.77
CA GLU A 4 -19.27 0.53 -21.77
C GLU A 4 -18.94 1.91 -22.35
N GLY A 5 -17.87 2.02 -23.14
CA GLY A 5 -17.52 3.27 -23.84
C GLY A 5 -18.62 3.75 -24.78
N ARG A 6 -19.33 2.85 -25.46
CA ARG A 6 -20.50 3.18 -26.26
C ARG A 6 -21.68 3.65 -25.42
N ARG A 7 -21.93 2.99 -24.29
CA ARG A 7 -23.00 3.37 -23.34
C ARG A 7 -22.77 4.74 -22.71
N THR A 8 -21.51 5.09 -22.40
CA THR A 8 -21.15 6.36 -21.78
C THR A 8 -21.08 7.54 -22.79
N SER A 9 -20.81 7.29 -24.08
CA SER A 9 -20.66 8.35 -25.08
C SER A 9 -21.91 9.21 -25.27
N GLY A 10 -23.11 8.65 -25.04
CA GLY A 10 -24.39 9.36 -25.12
C GLY A 10 -24.72 10.25 -23.92
N LEU A 11 -23.92 10.20 -22.84
CA LEU A 11 -24.21 10.95 -21.62
C LEU A 11 -23.67 12.39 -21.64
N GLY A 12 -22.80 12.75 -22.60
CA GLY A 12 -22.26 14.11 -22.72
C GLY A 12 -21.38 14.55 -21.55
N VAL A 13 -20.86 13.62 -20.77
CA VAL A 13 -19.94 13.86 -19.66
C VAL A 13 -18.58 13.20 -19.94
N HIS A 14 -17.57 13.58 -19.17
CA HIS A 14 -16.27 12.91 -19.25
C HIS A 14 -16.43 11.39 -19.04
N PRO A 15 -15.74 10.52 -19.82
CA PRO A 15 -15.89 9.06 -19.77
C PRO A 15 -15.81 8.46 -18.37
N ARG A 16 -14.95 8.97 -17.50
CA ARG A 16 -14.82 8.54 -16.09
C ARG A 16 -16.12 8.76 -15.30
N LEU A 17 -16.74 9.91 -15.49
CA LEU A 17 -18.04 10.21 -14.87
C LEU A 17 -19.15 9.35 -15.46
N GLY A 18 -19.04 9.02 -16.76
CA GLY A 18 -19.94 8.07 -17.41
C GLY A 18 -19.90 6.69 -16.76
N LEU A 19 -18.70 6.16 -16.46
CA LEU A 19 -18.53 4.89 -15.73
C LEU A 19 -19.15 4.97 -14.32
N MET A 20 -18.91 6.05 -13.60
CA MET A 20 -19.52 6.29 -12.28
C MET A 20 -21.05 6.31 -12.35
N LEU A 21 -21.63 6.93 -13.38
CA LEU A 21 -23.07 6.98 -13.57
C LEU A 21 -23.67 5.61 -13.87
N LEU A 22 -23.01 4.78 -14.68
CA LEU A 22 -23.44 3.41 -14.93
C LEU A 22 -23.38 2.56 -13.65
N GLU A 23 -22.33 2.72 -12.85
CA GLU A 23 -22.22 2.03 -11.56
C GLU A 23 -23.30 2.50 -10.58
N ALA A 24 -23.57 3.81 -10.51
CA ALA A 24 -24.65 4.36 -9.70
C ALA A 24 -26.02 3.83 -10.13
N GLN A 25 -26.25 3.65 -11.44
CA GLN A 25 -27.47 3.06 -11.98
C GLN A 25 -27.57 1.59 -11.54
N ARG A 26 -26.52 0.80 -11.76
CA ARG A 26 -26.44 -0.60 -11.39
C ARG A 26 -26.77 -0.84 -9.92
N ARG A 27 -26.26 0.04 -9.03
CA ARG A 27 -26.47 -0.05 -7.56
C ARG A 27 -27.71 0.70 -7.06
N GLY A 28 -28.51 1.29 -7.95
CA GLY A 28 -29.77 1.98 -7.60
C GLY A 28 -29.58 3.35 -6.94
N ALA A 29 -28.40 3.96 -7.06
CA ALA A 29 -28.04 5.27 -6.50
C ALA A 29 -27.99 6.38 -7.58
N VAL A 30 -28.89 6.35 -8.55
CA VAL A 30 -28.92 7.23 -9.72
C VAL A 30 -28.88 8.71 -9.34
N GLN A 31 -29.66 9.13 -8.32
CA GLN A 31 -29.68 10.52 -7.86
C GLN A 31 -28.30 10.97 -7.38
N LEU A 32 -27.66 10.17 -6.51
CA LEU A 32 -26.33 10.45 -5.97
C LEU A 32 -25.28 10.55 -7.08
N GLY A 33 -25.27 9.57 -8.00
CA GLY A 33 -24.34 9.58 -9.15
C GLY A 33 -24.50 10.81 -10.02
N CYS A 34 -25.74 11.21 -10.35
CA CYS A 34 -26.02 12.39 -11.15
C CYS A 34 -25.64 13.70 -10.44
N ASP A 35 -25.85 13.80 -9.14
CA ASP A 35 -25.46 14.95 -8.33
C ASP A 35 -23.94 15.11 -8.27
N LEU A 36 -23.22 14.00 -8.08
CA LEU A 36 -21.75 13.96 -8.14
C LEU A 36 -21.23 14.36 -9.53
N ALA A 37 -21.81 13.78 -10.60
CA ALA A 37 -21.42 14.10 -11.95
C ALA A 37 -21.66 15.59 -12.31
N ALA A 38 -22.78 16.17 -11.86
CA ALA A 38 -23.06 17.59 -12.05
C ALA A 38 -22.02 18.47 -11.34
N LEU A 39 -21.66 18.17 -10.09
CA LEU A 39 -20.65 18.90 -9.32
C LEU A 39 -19.24 18.81 -9.95
N LEU A 40 -18.91 17.68 -10.54
CA LEU A 40 -17.57 17.45 -11.11
C LEU A 40 -17.44 17.93 -12.57
N SER A 41 -18.55 18.11 -13.28
CA SER A 41 -18.58 18.59 -14.68
C SER A 41 -18.53 20.10 -14.79
N GLU A 42 -19.07 20.79 -13.80
CA GLU A 42 -19.20 22.25 -13.82
C GLU A 42 -18.11 22.93 -12.96
N ARG A 43 -18.00 24.25 -13.15
CA ARG A 43 -17.17 25.07 -12.27
C ARG A 43 -17.78 25.05 -10.86
N ASP A 44 -16.94 24.75 -9.85
CA ASP A 44 -17.35 24.73 -8.46
C ASP A 44 -17.92 26.10 -8.02
N PRO A 45 -19.21 26.21 -7.68
CA PRO A 45 -19.83 27.47 -7.27
C PRO A 45 -19.62 27.77 -5.78
N PHE A 46 -19.02 26.84 -5.03
CA PHE A 46 -18.81 26.97 -3.59
C PHE A 46 -17.50 27.66 -3.27
N ASP A 47 -17.46 28.40 -2.16
CA ASP A 47 -16.22 29.00 -1.68
C ASP A 47 -15.30 27.95 -1.07
N PRO A 48 -14.09 27.71 -1.66
CA PRO A 48 -13.15 26.76 -1.11
C PRO A 48 -12.63 27.09 0.29
N ARG A 49 -12.73 28.36 0.71
CA ARG A 49 -12.30 28.79 2.07
C ARG A 49 -13.22 28.28 3.15
N SER A 50 -14.51 28.14 2.83
CA SER A 50 -15.51 27.70 3.80
C SER A 50 -15.68 26.19 3.84
N LEU A 51 -15.55 25.49 2.73
CA LEU A 51 -15.80 24.05 2.61
C LEU A 51 -14.54 23.20 2.44
N GLY A 52 -13.37 23.82 2.27
CA GLY A 52 -12.13 23.08 2.01
C GLY A 52 -12.27 22.15 0.81
N SER A 53 -11.79 20.91 0.95
CA SER A 53 -11.89 19.86 -0.07
C SER A 53 -13.13 18.96 0.07
N ASP A 54 -14.01 19.18 1.03
CA ASP A 54 -15.18 18.34 1.33
C ASP A 54 -16.23 18.38 0.20
N LEU A 55 -16.30 17.31 -0.59
CA LEU A 55 -17.29 17.13 -1.67
C LEU A 55 -18.68 16.79 -1.12
N GLU A 56 -18.79 16.14 0.04
CA GLU A 56 -20.09 15.86 0.65
C GLU A 56 -20.78 17.13 1.16
N ALA A 57 -20.01 18.08 1.69
CA ALA A 57 -20.56 19.40 2.03
C ALA A 57 -21.14 20.11 0.80
N ARG A 58 -20.48 19.98 -0.37
CA ARG A 58 -20.99 20.50 -1.65
C ARG A 58 -22.26 19.78 -2.11
N LEU A 59 -22.32 18.45 -1.96
CA LEU A 59 -23.54 17.67 -2.24
C LEU A 59 -24.74 18.17 -1.40
N ARG A 60 -24.52 18.40 -0.10
CA ARG A 60 -25.56 18.96 0.79
C ARG A 60 -26.02 20.34 0.32
N GLY A 61 -25.09 21.14 -0.20
CA GLY A 61 -25.35 22.49 -0.72
C GLY A 61 -25.96 22.56 -2.13
N LEU A 62 -25.91 21.46 -2.90
CA LEU A 62 -26.30 21.41 -4.32
C LEU A 62 -27.70 21.95 -4.59
N LYS A 63 -28.66 21.71 -3.66
CA LYS A 63 -30.05 22.18 -3.78
C LYS A 63 -30.19 23.70 -3.84
N ARG A 64 -29.16 24.47 -3.52
CA ARG A 64 -29.13 25.94 -3.60
C ARG A 64 -28.65 26.45 -4.97
N HIS A 65 -28.16 25.56 -5.83
CA HIS A 65 -27.60 25.92 -7.11
C HIS A 65 -28.44 25.34 -8.27
N ARG A 66 -29.28 26.19 -8.86
CA ARG A 66 -30.25 25.79 -9.90
C ARG A 66 -29.59 25.12 -11.11
N ALA A 67 -28.46 25.65 -11.61
CA ALA A 67 -27.75 25.07 -12.74
C ALA A 67 -27.31 23.63 -12.48
N LEU A 68 -26.74 23.34 -11.30
CA LEU A 68 -26.33 21.98 -10.91
C LEU A 68 -27.53 21.03 -10.79
N GLN A 69 -28.66 21.50 -10.29
CA GLN A 69 -29.89 20.70 -10.22
C GLN A 69 -30.42 20.37 -11.62
N GLU A 70 -30.40 21.35 -12.53
CA GLU A 70 -30.87 21.17 -13.90
C GLU A 70 -29.99 20.16 -14.64
N LEU A 71 -28.66 20.25 -14.48
CA LEU A 71 -27.71 19.28 -15.03
C LEU A 71 -27.92 17.88 -14.45
N SER A 72 -28.06 17.76 -13.13
CA SER A 72 -28.35 16.47 -12.49
C SER A 72 -29.62 15.83 -13.04
N ARG A 73 -30.72 16.60 -13.16
CA ARG A 73 -31.98 16.11 -13.76
C ARG A 73 -31.84 15.72 -15.24
N GLN A 74 -31.02 16.44 -16.00
CA GLN A 74 -30.71 16.10 -17.37
C GLN A 74 -30.00 14.76 -17.48
N LEU A 75 -28.95 14.55 -16.67
CA LEU A 75 -28.21 13.29 -16.60
C LEU A 75 -29.10 12.13 -16.18
N GLN A 76 -30.00 12.31 -15.21
CA GLN A 76 -30.98 11.28 -14.82
C GLN A 76 -31.89 10.88 -16.00
N ARG A 77 -32.35 11.85 -16.80
CA ARG A 77 -33.19 11.56 -17.99
C ARG A 77 -32.42 10.81 -19.06
N GLN A 78 -31.14 11.17 -19.27
CA GLN A 78 -30.27 10.48 -20.23
C GLN A 78 -29.97 9.05 -19.75
N LEU A 79 -29.63 8.87 -18.46
CA LEU A 79 -29.30 7.58 -17.88
C LEU A 79 -30.48 6.60 -17.92
N LYS A 80 -31.71 7.07 -17.72
CA LYS A 80 -32.94 6.26 -17.87
C LYS A 80 -33.15 5.66 -19.26
N ARG A 81 -32.53 6.22 -20.29
CA ARG A 81 -32.62 5.73 -21.68
C ARG A 81 -31.59 4.61 -21.96
N ILE A 82 -30.64 4.42 -21.07
CA ILE A 82 -29.64 3.36 -21.19
C ILE A 82 -30.23 2.14 -20.50
N GLU A 83 -30.38 1.05 -21.27
CA GLU A 83 -30.84 -0.21 -20.74
C GLU A 83 -29.86 -0.72 -19.68
N ASP A 84 -30.41 -1.11 -18.53
CA ASP A 84 -29.65 -1.70 -17.42
C ASP A 84 -30.21 -3.09 -17.13
N SER A 85 -29.30 -4.04 -16.85
CA SER A 85 -29.73 -5.35 -16.36
C SER A 85 -30.16 -5.18 -14.91
N PRO A 86 -31.37 -5.63 -14.53
CA PRO A 86 -31.83 -5.54 -13.16
C PRO A 86 -30.87 -6.32 -12.24
N GLN A 87 -30.18 -5.58 -11.36
CA GLN A 87 -29.34 -6.16 -10.31
C GLN A 87 -29.88 -5.79 -8.94
N PRO A 88 -29.63 -6.58 -7.89
CA PRO A 88 -30.02 -6.21 -6.55
C PRO A 88 -29.40 -4.87 -6.17
N LYS A 89 -30.23 -3.95 -5.69
CA LYS A 89 -29.79 -2.63 -5.22
C LYS A 89 -28.91 -2.80 -4.00
N THR A 90 -27.64 -2.51 -4.14
CA THR A 90 -26.68 -2.54 -3.03
C THR A 90 -26.39 -1.11 -2.62
N PRO A 91 -26.51 -0.75 -1.34
CA PRO A 91 -26.14 0.58 -0.87
C PRO A 91 -24.74 0.95 -1.34
N VAL A 92 -24.57 2.18 -1.82
CA VAL A 92 -23.29 2.70 -2.29
C VAL A 92 -23.09 4.10 -1.73
N SER A 93 -21.90 4.37 -1.24
CA SER A 93 -21.49 5.69 -0.76
C SER A 93 -20.99 6.58 -1.91
N SER A 94 -20.98 7.91 -1.67
CA SER A 94 -20.34 8.88 -2.55
C SER A 94 -18.88 8.54 -2.80
N GLY A 95 -18.14 8.08 -1.77
CA GLY A 95 -16.74 7.68 -1.87
C GLY A 95 -16.52 6.50 -2.81
N GLU A 96 -17.34 5.45 -2.74
CA GLU A 96 -17.25 4.30 -3.65
C GLU A 96 -17.50 4.69 -5.11
N LEU A 97 -18.46 5.59 -5.37
CA LEU A 97 -18.71 6.13 -6.70
C LEU A 97 -17.53 6.96 -7.22
N ILE A 98 -16.90 7.77 -6.37
CA ILE A 98 -15.70 8.53 -6.74
C ILE A 98 -14.53 7.58 -7.04
N VAL A 99 -14.33 6.51 -6.26
CA VAL A 99 -13.30 5.49 -6.55
C VAL A 99 -13.54 4.82 -7.91
N THR A 100 -14.80 4.60 -8.30
CA THR A 100 -15.12 4.07 -9.64
C THR A 100 -14.67 5.02 -10.76
N ALA A 101 -14.81 6.33 -10.58
CA ALA A 101 -14.39 7.33 -11.56
C ALA A 101 -12.86 7.57 -11.55
N PHE A 102 -12.25 7.54 -10.39
CA PHE A 102 -10.86 7.93 -10.17
C PHE A 102 -10.12 6.90 -9.29
N PRO A 103 -10.01 5.63 -9.72
CA PRO A 103 -9.42 4.57 -8.89
C PRO A 103 -7.96 4.83 -8.52
N GLU A 104 -7.19 5.51 -9.36
CA GLU A 104 -5.80 5.87 -9.12
C GLU A 104 -5.62 6.94 -8.03
N TRP A 105 -6.68 7.69 -7.70
CA TRP A 105 -6.66 8.74 -6.68
C TRP A 105 -7.29 8.31 -5.34
N LEU A 106 -7.49 7.02 -5.13
CA LEU A 106 -7.75 6.51 -3.79
C LEU A 106 -6.54 6.83 -2.91
N ALA A 107 -6.78 7.44 -1.75
CA ALA A 107 -5.76 8.02 -0.90
C ALA A 107 -5.82 7.44 0.52
N HIS A 108 -4.69 7.00 1.05
CA HIS A 108 -4.53 6.51 2.43
C HIS A 108 -3.58 7.43 3.18
N GLN A 109 -3.97 7.84 4.39
CA GLN A 109 -3.19 8.75 5.21
C GLN A 109 -1.88 8.10 5.65
N ARG A 110 -0.79 8.85 5.58
CA ARG A 110 0.51 8.39 6.06
C ARG A 110 0.51 8.30 7.59
N PRO A 111 1.01 7.22 8.18
CA PRO A 111 1.07 7.07 9.63
C PRO A 111 1.76 8.27 10.30
N GLY A 112 1.13 8.82 11.34
CA GLY A 112 1.66 9.96 12.09
C GLY A 112 1.72 11.30 11.35
N GLN A 113 1.15 11.41 10.13
CA GLN A 113 1.17 12.63 9.31
C GLN A 113 -0.24 13.06 8.89
N PRO A 114 -1.03 13.67 9.77
CA PRO A 114 -2.38 14.13 9.45
C PRO A 114 -2.39 15.06 8.22
N GLY A 115 -3.36 14.84 7.32
CA GLY A 115 -3.49 15.62 6.09
C GLY A 115 -2.48 15.28 4.98
N THR A 116 -1.61 14.29 5.20
CA THR A 116 -0.64 13.79 4.20
C THR A 116 -1.04 12.38 3.80
N TYR A 117 -1.14 12.14 2.51
CA TYR A 117 -1.67 10.89 1.94
C TYR A 117 -0.71 10.29 0.92
N GLN A 118 -0.82 8.99 0.74
CA GLN A 118 -0.28 8.27 -0.41
C GLN A 118 -1.45 7.88 -1.31
N LEU A 119 -1.36 8.23 -2.58
CA LEU A 119 -2.32 7.80 -3.60
C LEU A 119 -2.02 6.37 -4.05
N ARG A 120 -3.03 5.65 -4.54
CA ARG A 120 -2.89 4.30 -5.10
C ARG A 120 -1.78 4.17 -6.15
N GLN A 121 -1.52 5.24 -6.92
CA GLN A 121 -0.45 5.31 -7.92
C GLN A 121 0.95 5.61 -7.33
N GLY A 122 1.12 5.63 -6.02
CA GLY A 122 2.40 5.86 -5.33
C GLY A 122 2.72 7.32 -5.01
N ARG A 123 2.08 8.29 -5.68
CA ARG A 123 2.36 9.72 -5.45
C ARG A 123 1.87 10.18 -4.07
N GLY A 124 2.62 11.08 -3.46
CA GLY A 124 2.19 11.80 -2.27
C GLY A 124 1.16 12.88 -2.60
N ALA A 125 0.17 13.05 -1.72
CA ALA A 125 -0.83 14.11 -1.83
C ALA A 125 -1.07 14.76 -0.47
N VAL A 126 -1.45 16.05 -0.47
CA VAL A 126 -1.66 16.81 0.76
C VAL A 126 -2.97 17.59 0.70
N LEU A 127 -3.63 17.71 1.85
CA LEU A 127 -4.73 18.65 2.06
C LEU A 127 -4.20 20.06 2.35
N ALA A 128 -5.04 21.06 2.22
CA ALA A 128 -4.74 22.40 2.71
C ALA A 128 -4.62 22.40 4.25
N PRO A 129 -3.84 23.32 4.84
CA PRO A 129 -3.87 23.50 6.29
C PRO A 129 -5.30 23.76 6.79
N ALA A 130 -5.66 23.14 7.91
CA ALA A 130 -7.00 23.23 8.52
C ALA A 130 -8.17 22.77 7.62
N ASP A 131 -7.91 21.90 6.65
CA ASP A 131 -8.96 21.30 5.83
C ASP A 131 -9.86 20.40 6.71
N PRO A 132 -11.21 20.45 6.54
CA PRO A 132 -12.13 19.64 7.34
C PRO A 132 -11.90 18.12 7.20
N LEU A 133 -11.27 17.66 6.13
CA LEU A 133 -10.97 16.24 5.90
C LEU A 133 -9.65 15.76 6.50
N THR A 134 -8.89 16.62 7.18
CA THR A 134 -7.55 16.27 7.72
C THR A 134 -7.54 15.05 8.66
N GLY A 135 -8.68 14.83 9.38
CA GLY A 135 -8.84 13.67 10.27
C GLY A 135 -9.27 12.38 9.59
N SER A 136 -9.47 12.37 8.27
CA SER A 136 -9.92 11.19 7.54
C SER A 136 -8.74 10.30 7.19
N GLU A 137 -8.79 9.02 7.60
CA GLU A 137 -7.75 8.04 7.30
C GLU A 137 -7.69 7.69 5.80
N VAL A 138 -8.86 7.61 5.16
CA VAL A 138 -9.00 7.25 3.75
C VAL A 138 -9.85 8.27 3.02
N LEU A 139 -9.40 8.68 1.84
CA LEU A 139 -10.11 9.61 0.97
C LEU A 139 -10.27 9.03 -0.45
N ALA A 140 -11.49 9.14 -0.97
CA ALA A 140 -11.76 9.03 -2.40
C ALA A 140 -11.61 10.43 -3.03
N VAL A 141 -10.53 10.65 -3.77
CA VAL A 141 -10.20 11.97 -4.32
C VAL A 141 -10.80 12.13 -5.71
N ALA A 142 -11.48 13.25 -5.93
CA ALA A 142 -12.15 13.56 -7.21
C ALA A 142 -11.42 14.64 -8.02
N ARG A 143 -10.62 15.49 -7.37
CA ARG A 143 -9.84 16.53 -8.06
C ARG A 143 -8.53 16.79 -7.32
N VAL A 144 -7.46 16.88 -8.10
CA VAL A 144 -6.12 17.24 -7.62
C VAL A 144 -5.55 18.36 -8.48
N ASP A 145 -4.67 19.17 -7.87
CA ASP A 145 -3.75 20.04 -8.60
C ASP A 145 -2.36 19.43 -8.55
N SER A 146 -1.77 19.20 -9.70
CA SER A 146 -0.39 18.71 -9.80
C SER A 146 0.57 19.90 -9.64
N GLY A 147 1.23 19.97 -8.49
CA GLY A 147 2.37 20.87 -8.26
C GLY A 147 3.70 20.14 -8.49
N ASP A 148 4.81 20.88 -8.58
CA ASP A 148 6.14 20.32 -8.86
C ASP A 148 6.65 19.35 -7.77
N ARG A 149 6.25 19.53 -6.52
CA ARG A 149 6.71 18.70 -5.39
C ARG A 149 5.62 17.87 -4.70
N ASN A 150 4.39 18.39 -4.61
CA ASN A 150 3.27 17.69 -3.96
C ASN A 150 1.98 17.91 -4.74
N THR A 151 1.22 16.82 -4.91
CA THR A 151 -0.14 16.87 -5.43
C THR A 151 -1.07 17.42 -4.35
N ARG A 152 -1.79 18.51 -4.62
CA ARG A 152 -2.77 19.07 -3.68
C ARG A 152 -4.15 18.49 -3.93
N ILE A 153 -4.76 17.94 -2.89
CA ILE A 153 -6.15 17.48 -2.94
C ILE A 153 -7.07 18.70 -2.93
N ARG A 154 -7.99 18.78 -3.89
CA ARG A 154 -8.97 19.87 -4.06
C ARG A 154 -10.38 19.46 -3.76
N LEU A 155 -10.77 18.25 -4.14
CA LEU A 155 -12.08 17.67 -3.85
C LEU A 155 -11.90 16.21 -3.48
N ALA A 156 -12.48 15.81 -2.36
CA ALA A 156 -12.45 14.45 -1.88
C ALA A 156 -13.68 14.12 -1.04
N VAL A 157 -13.90 12.84 -0.83
CA VAL A 157 -14.92 12.28 0.06
C VAL A 157 -14.23 11.34 1.04
N PRO A 158 -14.56 11.38 2.33
CA PRO A 158 -14.11 10.35 3.27
C PRO A 158 -14.61 8.96 2.84
N LEU A 159 -13.74 7.98 2.96
CA LEU A 159 -14.07 6.57 2.75
C LEU A 159 -13.77 5.80 4.03
N SER A 160 -14.58 4.79 4.34
CA SER A 160 -14.30 3.99 5.52
C SER A 160 -13.05 3.10 5.31
N PRO A 161 -12.21 2.87 6.33
CA PRO A 161 -11.10 1.93 6.25
C PRO A 161 -11.55 0.52 5.85
N ASN A 162 -12.74 0.10 6.27
CA ASN A 162 -13.32 -1.19 5.88
C ASN A 162 -13.61 -1.26 4.37
N THR A 163 -14.09 -0.17 3.77
CA THR A 163 -14.31 -0.10 2.32
C THR A 163 -12.97 -0.15 1.57
N LEU A 164 -11.94 0.57 2.04
CA LEU A 164 -10.60 0.47 1.46
C LEU A 164 -10.10 -0.98 1.50
N ARG A 165 -10.24 -1.64 2.66
CA ARG A 165 -9.84 -3.04 2.82
C ARG A 165 -10.58 -3.97 1.88
N GLN A 166 -11.90 -3.82 1.74
CA GLN A 166 -12.72 -4.61 0.81
C GLN A 166 -12.25 -4.42 -0.64
N ILE A 167 -12.00 -3.18 -1.06
CA ILE A 167 -11.45 -2.89 -2.40
C ILE A 167 -10.07 -3.53 -2.58
N ALA A 168 -9.24 -3.50 -1.54
CA ALA A 168 -7.92 -4.12 -1.59
C ALA A 168 -7.99 -5.66 -1.61
N GLU A 169 -8.92 -6.28 -0.93
CA GLU A 169 -9.17 -7.72 -0.99
C GLU A 169 -9.65 -8.17 -2.38
N GLU A 170 -10.46 -7.36 -3.07
CA GLU A 170 -11.00 -7.64 -4.41
C GLU A 170 -9.98 -7.36 -5.54
N GLN A 171 -9.16 -6.32 -5.42
CA GLN A 171 -8.32 -5.80 -6.51
C GLN A 171 -6.83 -5.75 -6.20
N GLY A 172 -6.44 -5.99 -4.97
CA GLY A 172 -5.07 -5.94 -4.49
C GLY A 172 -4.35 -7.27 -4.62
N THR A 173 -3.11 -7.25 -4.20
CA THR A 173 -2.25 -8.45 -4.22
C THR A 173 -1.60 -8.63 -2.86
N TRP A 174 -1.64 -9.87 -2.36
CA TRP A 174 -0.87 -10.26 -1.19
C TRP A 174 0.54 -10.65 -1.63
N THR A 175 1.55 -10.00 -1.02
CA THR A 175 2.96 -10.31 -1.25
C THR A 175 3.67 -10.56 0.08
N ASP A 176 4.60 -11.50 0.08
CA ASP A 176 5.46 -11.74 1.22
C ASP A 176 6.62 -10.73 1.18
N HIS A 177 6.82 -10.02 2.29
CA HIS A 177 7.87 -9.04 2.46
C HIS A 177 8.79 -9.48 3.60
N ILE A 178 10.03 -9.80 3.25
CA ILE A 178 11.05 -10.26 4.20
C ILE A 178 12.16 -9.22 4.20
N SER A 179 12.46 -8.67 5.36
CA SER A 179 13.48 -7.62 5.53
C SER A 179 14.28 -7.84 6.80
N TRP A 180 15.46 -7.25 6.85
CA TRP A 180 16.29 -7.22 8.05
C TRP A 180 15.91 -6.03 8.93
N ASP A 181 15.68 -6.28 10.21
CA ASP A 181 15.49 -5.26 11.24
C ASP A 181 16.84 -5.04 11.96
N PRO A 182 17.54 -3.93 11.69
CA PRO A 182 18.86 -3.70 12.27
C PRO A 182 18.83 -3.36 13.76
N GLU A 183 17.70 -2.85 14.27
CA GLU A 183 17.57 -2.54 15.70
C GLU A 183 17.40 -3.82 16.54
N ARG A 184 16.63 -4.76 16.01
CA ARG A 184 16.34 -6.04 16.66
C ARG A 184 17.30 -7.16 16.27
N GLN A 185 18.19 -6.91 15.31
CA GLN A 185 19.13 -7.89 14.76
C GLN A 185 18.45 -9.19 14.33
N ARG A 186 17.29 -9.06 13.66
CA ARG A 186 16.50 -10.20 13.20
C ARG A 186 15.72 -9.91 11.94
N ILE A 187 15.29 -10.98 11.27
CA ILE A 187 14.41 -10.94 10.13
C ILE A 187 13.00 -10.55 10.59
N ARG A 188 12.42 -9.58 9.89
CA ARG A 188 11.01 -9.25 9.94
C ARG A 188 10.36 -9.79 8.68
N ALA A 189 9.46 -10.72 8.86
CA ALA A 189 8.67 -11.30 7.79
C ALA A 189 7.21 -10.89 7.94
N GLU A 190 6.66 -10.30 6.90
CA GLU A 190 5.30 -9.78 6.86
C GLU A 190 4.65 -10.15 5.53
N ARG A 191 3.37 -10.40 5.59
CA ARG A 191 2.52 -10.51 4.41
C ARG A 191 1.78 -9.19 4.24
N GLN A 192 1.93 -8.55 3.09
CA GLN A 192 1.39 -7.22 2.81
C GLN A 192 0.31 -7.32 1.75
N LEU A 193 -0.86 -6.74 2.03
CA LEU A 193 -1.91 -6.50 1.05
C LEU A 193 -1.68 -5.12 0.43
N SER A 194 -1.31 -5.11 -0.84
CA SER A 194 -1.07 -3.88 -1.59
C SER A 194 -2.14 -3.64 -2.65
N LEU A 195 -2.57 -2.40 -2.77
CA LEU A 195 -3.47 -1.92 -3.81
C LEU A 195 -2.72 -0.90 -4.68
N GLY A 196 -2.15 -1.35 -5.81
CA GLY A 196 -1.13 -0.60 -6.53
C GLY A 196 0.10 -0.41 -5.67
N GLU A 197 0.58 0.84 -5.54
CA GLU A 197 1.74 1.18 -4.71
C GLU A 197 1.39 1.44 -3.23
N MET A 198 0.12 1.30 -2.85
CA MET A 198 -0.37 1.55 -1.50
C MET A 198 -0.40 0.24 -0.71
N VAL A 199 0.31 0.19 0.41
CA VAL A 199 0.16 -0.90 1.39
C VAL A 199 -1.06 -0.60 2.26
N VAL A 200 -2.06 -1.48 2.20
CA VAL A 200 -3.33 -1.34 2.92
C VAL A 200 -3.31 -2.10 4.24
N GLU A 201 -2.71 -3.28 4.23
CA GLU A 201 -2.63 -4.13 5.41
C GLU A 201 -1.28 -4.86 5.47
N GLN A 202 -0.77 -5.03 6.69
CA GLN A 202 0.43 -5.81 6.98
C GLN A 202 0.09 -6.82 8.07
N ARG A 203 0.47 -8.07 7.86
CA ARG A 203 0.31 -9.16 8.82
C ARG A 203 1.65 -9.82 9.08
N PRO A 204 2.00 -10.15 10.32
CA PRO A 204 3.16 -10.97 10.59
C PRO A 204 3.07 -12.31 9.85
N GLN A 205 4.18 -12.75 9.29
CA GLN A 205 4.31 -14.07 8.68
C GLN A 205 5.14 -14.95 9.62
N PRO A 206 4.51 -15.83 10.40
CA PRO A 206 5.20 -16.59 11.46
C PRO A 206 6.16 -17.65 10.92
N ALA A 207 5.97 -18.12 9.69
CA ALA A 207 6.80 -19.13 9.04
C ALA A 207 7.22 -18.64 7.65
N PRO A 208 8.20 -17.71 7.55
CA PRO A 208 8.72 -17.28 6.26
C PRO A 208 9.53 -18.42 5.60
N PRO A 209 9.72 -18.39 4.27
CA PRO A 209 10.51 -19.40 3.55
C PRO A 209 11.93 -19.54 4.11
N PRO A 210 12.35 -20.72 4.57
CA PRO A 210 13.66 -20.91 5.25
C PRO A 210 14.84 -20.48 4.37
N ASP A 211 14.81 -20.80 3.08
CA ASP A 211 15.89 -20.46 2.15
C ASP A 211 16.10 -18.96 2.00
N LEU A 212 15.01 -18.17 2.00
CA LEU A 212 15.10 -16.71 1.93
C LEU A 212 15.66 -16.14 3.25
N CYS A 213 15.26 -16.71 4.38
CA CYS A 213 15.79 -16.29 5.68
C CYS A 213 17.28 -16.58 5.79
N ARG A 214 17.71 -17.79 5.41
CA ARG A 214 19.11 -18.20 5.37
C ARG A 214 19.94 -17.26 4.50
N SER A 215 19.51 -17.04 3.26
CA SER A 215 20.19 -16.15 2.32
C SER A 215 20.33 -14.73 2.87
N LEU A 216 19.29 -14.20 3.51
CA LEU A 216 19.31 -12.86 4.08
C LEU A 216 20.25 -12.78 5.29
N LEU A 217 20.27 -13.77 6.18
CA LEU A 217 21.20 -13.81 7.32
C LEU A 217 22.65 -13.88 6.83
N ILE A 218 22.97 -14.75 5.86
CA ILE A 218 24.31 -14.82 5.27
C ILE A 218 24.72 -13.49 4.64
N ASP A 219 23.83 -12.85 3.90
CA ASP A 219 24.07 -11.54 3.29
C ASP A 219 24.34 -10.45 4.36
N GLN A 220 23.60 -10.47 5.48
CA GLN A 220 23.85 -9.56 6.62
C GLN A 220 25.19 -9.84 7.29
N LEU A 221 25.58 -11.11 7.46
CA LEU A 221 26.88 -11.47 8.00
C LEU A 221 28.02 -10.96 7.10
N GLN A 222 27.88 -11.13 5.79
CA GLN A 222 28.86 -10.68 4.80
C GLN A 222 28.98 -9.15 4.76
N LYS A 223 27.85 -8.43 4.85
CA LYS A 223 27.84 -6.96 4.92
C LYS A 223 28.41 -6.42 6.22
N GLY A 224 28.16 -7.10 7.34
CA GLY A 224 28.69 -6.74 8.64
C GLY A 224 30.19 -6.96 8.79
N GLY A 225 30.76 -7.89 8.04
CA GLY A 225 32.18 -8.19 8.00
C GLY A 225 32.77 -8.69 9.34
N THR A 226 31.93 -9.18 10.27
CA THR A 226 32.37 -9.65 11.58
C THR A 226 31.59 -10.87 12.04
N LEU A 227 32.30 -11.79 12.71
CA LEU A 227 31.73 -12.99 13.33
C LEU A 227 31.25 -12.78 14.78
N THR A 228 31.42 -11.57 15.32
CA THR A 228 31.06 -11.26 16.71
C THR A 228 29.57 -11.28 17.00
N VAL A 229 28.74 -11.25 15.95
CA VAL A 229 27.28 -11.36 16.07
C VAL A 229 26.81 -12.79 16.36
N LEU A 230 27.66 -13.78 16.10
CA LEU A 230 27.36 -15.19 16.33
C LEU A 230 27.60 -15.57 17.80
N PRO A 231 26.76 -16.45 18.39
CA PRO A 231 26.84 -16.81 19.81
C PRO A 231 27.95 -17.87 20.07
N TRP A 232 29.20 -17.50 19.84
CA TRP A 232 30.34 -18.36 20.11
C TRP A 232 30.46 -18.67 21.59
N SER A 233 30.65 -19.95 21.94
CA SER A 233 31.14 -20.31 23.28
C SER A 233 32.63 -20.08 23.41
N ASP A 234 33.14 -19.83 24.62
CA ASP A 234 34.58 -19.68 24.87
C ASP A 234 35.38 -20.89 24.34
N THR A 235 34.83 -22.09 24.49
CA THR A 235 35.44 -23.32 24.04
C THR A 235 35.55 -23.37 22.51
N THR A 236 34.48 -23.01 21.84
CA THR A 236 34.42 -22.99 20.34
C THR A 236 35.35 -21.94 19.78
N GLU A 237 35.38 -20.76 20.37
CA GLU A 237 36.29 -19.69 19.95
C GLU A 237 37.77 -20.09 20.15
N GLN A 238 38.12 -20.73 21.30
CA GLN A 238 39.46 -21.25 21.52
C GLN A 238 39.85 -22.33 20.47
N LEU A 239 38.89 -23.22 20.14
CA LEU A 239 39.14 -24.24 19.12
C LEU A 239 39.41 -23.60 17.73
N ARG A 240 38.58 -22.64 17.34
CA ARG A 240 38.73 -21.87 16.11
C ARG A 240 40.10 -21.20 16.02
N VAL A 241 40.53 -20.53 17.09
CA VAL A 241 41.83 -19.86 17.16
C VAL A 241 42.97 -20.88 17.02
N ARG A 242 42.88 -22.03 17.71
CA ARG A 242 43.92 -23.11 17.59
C ARG A 242 43.97 -23.66 16.16
N GLN A 243 42.87 -23.96 15.52
CA GLN A 243 42.80 -24.41 14.14
C GLN A 243 43.41 -23.38 13.19
N GLN A 244 43.14 -22.13 13.37
CA GLN A 244 43.71 -21.03 12.59
C GLN A 244 45.23 -20.93 12.76
N TRP A 245 45.76 -21.12 13.98
CA TRP A 245 47.19 -21.21 14.24
C TRP A 245 47.83 -22.39 13.51
N MET A 246 47.21 -23.58 13.55
CA MET A 246 47.71 -24.76 12.85
C MET A 246 47.70 -24.56 11.33
N HIS A 247 46.66 -23.93 10.80
CA HIS A 247 46.62 -23.55 9.38
C HIS A 247 47.77 -22.64 8.98
N ARG A 248 48.10 -21.64 9.79
CA ARG A 248 49.19 -20.69 9.53
C ARG A 248 50.55 -21.34 9.59
N LEU A 249 50.76 -22.33 10.49
CA LEU A 249 52.05 -22.96 10.71
C LEU A 249 52.31 -24.12 9.75
N ILE A 250 51.30 -24.92 9.44
CA ILE A 250 51.44 -26.20 8.74
C ILE A 250 50.74 -26.16 7.37
N GLY A 251 49.63 -25.39 7.24
CA GLY A 251 48.77 -25.43 6.07
C GLY A 251 47.83 -26.64 6.07
N ALA A 252 47.64 -27.26 4.92
CA ALA A 252 46.79 -28.46 4.83
C ALA A 252 47.30 -29.60 5.74
N PRO A 253 46.42 -30.40 6.40
CA PRO A 253 44.96 -30.48 6.17
C PRO A 253 44.12 -29.48 7.02
N TRP A 254 44.77 -28.56 7.76
CA TRP A 254 44.06 -27.64 8.62
C TRP A 254 43.32 -26.57 7.81
N PRO A 255 41.98 -26.38 8.04
CA PRO A 255 41.22 -25.37 7.31
C PRO A 255 41.58 -23.96 7.77
N ALA A 256 41.42 -22.98 6.86
CA ALA A 256 41.48 -21.58 7.22
C ALA A 256 40.22 -21.19 8.04
N ARG A 257 40.42 -20.72 9.27
CA ARG A 257 39.35 -20.35 10.23
C ARG A 257 39.48 -18.87 10.60
N ASP A 258 40.12 -18.05 9.78
CA ASP A 258 40.08 -16.60 9.93
C ASP A 258 38.69 -16.03 9.57
N SER A 259 38.39 -14.83 10.09
CA SER A 259 37.07 -14.21 9.90
C SER A 259 36.70 -14.04 8.43
N ASP A 260 37.64 -13.63 7.59
CA ASP A 260 37.37 -13.39 6.15
C ASP A 260 37.05 -14.67 5.41
N SER A 261 37.80 -15.75 5.72
CA SER A 261 37.58 -17.08 5.10
C SER A 261 36.22 -17.65 5.54
N LEU A 262 35.90 -17.58 6.82
CA LEU A 262 34.61 -18.06 7.34
C LEU A 262 33.43 -17.27 6.80
N ILE A 263 33.51 -15.94 6.72
CA ILE A 263 32.45 -15.09 6.17
C ILE A 263 32.21 -15.40 4.70
N LYS A 264 33.30 -15.58 3.92
CA LYS A 264 33.17 -15.94 2.50
C LYS A 264 32.54 -17.31 2.27
N GLN A 265 32.76 -18.25 3.17
CA GLN A 265 32.28 -19.64 3.08
C GLN A 265 31.03 -19.87 3.96
N ALA A 266 30.40 -18.80 4.46
CA ALA A 266 29.29 -18.88 5.41
C ALA A 266 28.14 -19.78 4.96
N ASP A 267 27.85 -19.82 3.66
CA ASP A 267 26.79 -20.67 3.11
C ASP A 267 27.05 -22.16 3.37
N HIS A 268 28.32 -22.60 3.33
CA HIS A 268 28.67 -24.00 3.52
C HIS A 268 28.61 -24.45 4.97
N TRP A 269 29.19 -23.70 5.89
CA TRP A 269 29.33 -24.14 7.27
C TRP A 269 28.22 -23.64 8.19
N LEU A 270 27.74 -22.39 7.95
CA LEU A 270 26.70 -21.79 8.79
C LEU A 270 25.29 -22.05 8.21
N GLY A 271 25.16 -22.27 6.90
CA GLY A 271 23.87 -22.48 6.22
C GLY A 271 22.97 -23.50 6.93
N PRO A 272 23.45 -24.72 7.25
CA PRO A 272 22.65 -25.72 7.98
C PRO A 272 22.20 -25.28 9.38
N VAL A 273 23.01 -24.48 10.08
CA VAL A 273 22.71 -23.98 11.43
C VAL A 273 21.65 -22.87 11.41
N LEU A 274 21.48 -22.20 10.28
CA LEU A 274 20.51 -21.12 10.10
C LEU A 274 19.11 -21.60 9.76
N ASP A 275 18.89 -22.91 9.64
CA ASP A 275 17.57 -23.45 9.32
C ASP A 275 16.57 -23.14 10.44
N GLY A 276 15.51 -22.39 10.11
CA GLY A 276 14.50 -21.95 11.07
C GLY A 276 14.88 -20.73 11.91
N CYS A 277 16.09 -20.18 11.76
CA CYS A 277 16.53 -18.99 12.45
C CYS A 277 15.97 -17.72 11.78
N LEU A 278 15.51 -16.78 12.59
CA LEU A 278 15.10 -15.43 12.16
C LEU A 278 16.07 -14.34 12.62
N GLY A 279 17.04 -14.68 13.47
CA GLY A 279 18.05 -13.76 14.00
C GLY A 279 19.22 -14.50 14.63
N TRP A 280 20.27 -13.76 14.94
CA TRP A 280 21.49 -14.33 15.53
C TRP A 280 21.27 -15.00 16.88
N SER A 281 20.29 -14.50 17.65
CA SER A 281 19.91 -15.08 18.96
C SER A 281 19.23 -16.44 18.88
N ASP A 282 18.75 -16.82 17.71
CA ASP A 282 18.04 -18.08 17.50
C ASP A 282 19.03 -19.25 17.24
N ILE A 283 20.31 -18.92 16.98
CA ILE A 283 21.37 -19.89 16.72
C ILE A 283 21.77 -20.59 18.03
N SER A 284 21.76 -21.91 18.00
CA SER A 284 22.27 -22.72 19.12
C SER A 284 23.81 -22.67 19.17
N PRO A 285 24.43 -22.29 20.31
CA PRO A 285 25.88 -22.37 20.47
C PRO A 285 26.46 -23.78 20.28
N THR A 286 25.67 -24.81 20.55
CA THR A 286 26.07 -26.21 20.36
C THR A 286 26.12 -26.56 18.88
N GLU A 287 25.10 -26.23 18.11
CA GLU A 287 25.08 -26.46 16.66
C GLU A 287 26.17 -25.66 15.95
N LEU A 288 26.41 -24.42 16.41
CA LEU A 288 27.49 -23.58 15.90
C LEU A 288 28.89 -24.20 16.18
N ALA A 289 29.04 -24.97 17.27
CA ALA A 289 30.28 -25.64 17.62
C ALA A 289 30.56 -26.87 16.74
N GLU A 290 29.51 -27.49 16.20
CA GLU A 290 29.59 -28.68 15.33
C GLU A 290 29.81 -28.28 13.85
N ALA A 291 29.54 -27.04 13.46
CA ALA A 291 29.68 -26.50 12.11
C ALA A 291 31.12 -26.07 11.81
#